data_13d8f8ef3bc3049000b2c5257e495316
#
_entry.id   13d8f8ef3bc3049000b2c5257e495316
#
_cell.length_a   1.000
_cell.length_b   1.000
_cell.length_c   1.000
_cell.angle_alpha   90.00
_cell.angle_beta   90.00
_cell.angle_gamma   90.00
#
_symmetry.space_group_name_H-M   'P 1'
#
loop_
_entity.id
_entity.type
_entity.pdbx_description
1 polymer ?
#
loop_
_entity_poly.entity_id
_entity_poly.type
_entity_poly.pdbx_seq_one_letter_code
_entity_poly.pdbx_strand_id
1 'polypeptide(L)'
;THSRQIFNWLESLDVNISAHITPWGATPWYINSEKLNGLIGRIMVSSNLDSQLKADASFQIQLPNEWDPDLAKYNVGITAAVETDKCNPDWVTACNKMDKVVVPSLHTKKVLEASGDIKVEIIVIPESFYECMEDSSNEIKLDLDLKTDFNFLIFGQLTGSNPFSDRKNTFFALKWLFEEFAEDEDVGIVIKTNSGQNTTKDRKATFAMINQLVHEVRQGPYPKVYILHGALEPEEIQSVYQNEKIKGLVSATRGEGYGLPLLEAAACGLPVLATNWSGHLDFLKNGKFISFDYKLEPIHESRVDNSIFIPGTRWAEVDE
;
A
#
# COMPACT_ATOMS: atom_id res chain seq x y z
N THR A 1 3.51 7.89 2.06
CA THR A 1 3.56 7.91 3.55
C THR A 1 4.99 7.68 4.03
N HIS A 2 5.64 6.56 3.71
CA HIS A 2 6.96 6.16 4.21
C HIS A 2 8.05 7.25 4.05
N SER A 3 8.23 7.81 2.84
CA SER A 3 9.23 8.87 2.60
C SER A 3 9.02 10.12 3.45
N ARG A 4 7.76 10.49 3.74
CA ARG A 4 7.42 11.61 4.60
C ARG A 4 7.76 11.34 6.07
N GLN A 5 7.54 10.11 6.52
CA GLN A 5 7.93 9.69 7.87
C GLN A 5 9.44 9.72 8.05
N ILE A 6 10.20 9.26 7.07
CA ILE A 6 11.68 9.33 7.10
C ILE A 6 12.16 10.78 7.09
N PHE A 7 11.56 11.64 6.26
CA PHE A 7 11.92 13.06 6.25
C PHE A 7 11.67 13.73 7.63
N ASN A 8 10.49 13.51 8.20
CA ASN A 8 10.12 14.03 9.52
C ASN A 8 11.04 13.49 10.64
N TRP A 9 11.42 12.22 10.56
CA TRP A 9 12.40 11.63 11.48
C TRP A 9 13.77 12.29 11.34
N LEU A 10 14.27 12.51 10.13
CA LEU A 10 15.55 13.17 9.89
C LEU A 10 15.54 14.62 10.41
N GLU A 11 14.44 15.36 10.25
CA GLU A 11 14.29 16.70 10.85
C GLU A 11 14.46 16.67 12.37
N SER A 12 13.96 15.62 13.04
CA SER A 12 14.09 15.48 14.49
C SER A 12 15.52 15.27 14.98
N LEU A 13 16.44 14.91 14.08
CA LEU A 13 17.85 14.69 14.39
C LEU A 13 18.73 15.96 14.23
N ASP A 14 18.12 17.09 13.87
CA ASP A 14 18.82 18.37 13.65
C ASP A 14 19.97 18.26 12.62
N VAL A 15 19.72 17.52 11.53
CA VAL A 15 20.65 17.37 10.40
C VAL A 15 20.24 18.22 9.21
N ASN A 16 21.21 18.62 8.37
CA ASN A 16 20.90 19.32 7.12
C ASN A 16 20.32 18.34 6.10
N ILE A 17 19.11 18.59 5.63
CA ILE A 17 18.39 17.72 4.70
C ILE A 17 18.27 18.41 3.34
N SER A 18 18.71 17.73 2.29
CA SER A 18 18.36 18.03 0.90
C SER A 18 17.44 16.94 0.38
N ALA A 19 16.26 17.31 -0.12
CA ALA A 19 15.26 16.37 -0.62
C ALA A 19 15.26 16.36 -2.14
N HIS A 20 15.40 15.19 -2.74
CA HIS A 20 15.17 15.01 -4.17
C HIS A 20 13.84 14.29 -4.39
N ILE A 21 12.90 14.96 -5.07
CA ILE A 21 11.56 14.44 -5.28
C ILE A 21 11.52 13.75 -6.64
N THR A 22 11.40 12.43 -6.66
CA THR A 22 11.26 11.65 -7.89
C THR A 22 9.79 11.43 -8.22
N PRO A 23 9.36 11.66 -9.47
CA PRO A 23 8.01 11.31 -9.91
C PRO A 23 7.81 9.79 -9.84
N TRP A 24 6.68 9.36 -9.27
CA TRP A 24 6.29 7.96 -9.25
C TRP A 24 4.92 7.79 -9.88
N GLY A 25 4.89 7.23 -11.08
CA GLY A 25 3.66 6.97 -11.82
C GLY A 25 2.77 8.22 -12.01
N ALA A 26 1.46 8.03 -12.02
CA ALA A 26 0.45 9.10 -12.13
C ALA A 26 -0.03 9.62 -10.76
N THR A 27 0.78 9.49 -9.73
CA THR A 27 0.40 9.89 -8.36
C THR A 27 0.23 11.41 -8.28
N PRO A 28 -0.88 11.92 -7.72
CA PRO A 28 -1.06 13.36 -7.56
C PRO A 28 -0.05 13.92 -6.57
N TRP A 29 0.51 15.07 -6.91
CA TRP A 29 1.41 15.81 -6.04
C TRP A 29 0.63 16.74 -5.12
N TYR A 30 0.98 16.75 -3.84
CA TYR A 30 0.51 17.80 -2.95
C TYR A 30 1.30 19.08 -3.22
N ILE A 31 0.62 20.09 -3.76
CA ILE A 31 1.21 21.42 -3.97
C ILE A 31 0.88 22.37 -2.80
N ASN A 32 0.01 21.96 -1.89
CA ASN A 32 -0.32 22.76 -0.73
C ASN A 32 0.74 22.59 0.37
N SER A 33 1.52 23.64 0.62
CA SER A 33 2.61 23.66 1.60
C SER A 33 2.15 23.48 3.05
N GLU A 34 0.88 23.79 3.35
CA GLU A 34 0.33 23.70 4.72
C GLU A 34 -0.12 22.29 5.10
N LYS A 35 -0.25 21.39 4.11
CA LYS A 35 -0.69 20.02 4.36
C LYS A 35 0.27 19.25 5.28
N LEU A 36 -0.33 18.33 6.05
CA LEU A 36 0.37 17.51 7.05
C LEU A 36 1.17 18.40 8.05
N ASN A 37 0.51 19.41 8.62
CA ASN A 37 1.12 20.36 9.55
C ASN A 37 2.37 21.04 8.97
N GLY A 38 2.31 21.46 7.70
CA GLY A 38 3.40 22.15 7.02
C GLY A 38 4.54 21.24 6.54
N LEU A 39 4.47 19.92 6.73
CA LEU A 39 5.51 18.98 6.30
C LEU A 39 5.78 19.09 4.80
N ILE A 40 4.73 19.23 3.98
CA ILE A 40 4.90 19.38 2.53
C ILE A 40 5.71 20.62 2.18
N GLY A 41 5.45 21.74 2.85
CA GLY A 41 6.20 23.00 2.69
C GLY A 41 7.68 22.82 3.05
N ARG A 42 7.99 22.14 4.15
CA ARG A 42 9.37 21.88 4.56
C ARG A 42 10.12 21.00 3.56
N ILE A 43 9.48 19.94 3.04
CA ILE A 43 10.05 19.11 1.96
C ILE A 43 10.31 19.95 0.72
N MET A 44 9.39 20.82 0.32
CA MET A 44 9.57 21.72 -0.84
C MET A 44 10.74 22.69 -0.66
N VAL A 45 10.92 23.24 0.54
CA VAL A 45 12.08 24.10 0.85
C VAL A 45 13.37 23.30 0.75
N SER A 46 13.41 22.11 1.33
CA SER A 46 14.59 21.23 1.28
C SER A 46 14.91 20.73 -0.14
N SER A 47 13.92 20.68 -1.04
CA SER A 47 14.15 20.29 -2.44
C SER A 47 14.77 21.37 -3.31
N ASN A 48 14.78 22.63 -2.86
CA ASN A 48 15.38 23.77 -3.56
C ASN A 48 16.83 24.07 -3.09
N LEU A 49 17.36 23.28 -2.16
CA LEU A 49 18.73 23.43 -1.69
C LEU A 49 19.69 22.85 -2.73
N ASP A 50 20.32 23.72 -3.51
CA ASP A 50 21.39 23.36 -4.44
C ASP A 50 22.69 23.13 -3.63
N SER A 51 22.97 21.87 -3.33
CA SER A 51 24.19 21.49 -2.63
C SER A 51 25.28 21.14 -3.67
N GLN A 52 26.30 21.99 -3.79
CA GLN A 52 27.50 21.68 -4.55
C GLN A 52 28.39 20.62 -3.87
N LEU A 53 28.06 20.22 -2.65
CA LEU A 53 28.82 19.27 -1.87
C LEU A 53 28.13 17.89 -1.93
N LYS A 54 28.93 16.85 -2.09
CA LYS A 54 28.44 15.47 -1.98
C LYS A 54 27.93 15.25 -0.56
N ALA A 55 26.69 14.79 -0.43
CA ALA A 55 26.07 14.49 0.86
C ALA A 55 26.85 13.43 1.66
N ASP A 56 26.79 13.48 2.97
CA ASP A 56 27.41 12.46 3.82
C ASP A 56 26.64 11.13 3.76
N ALA A 57 25.32 11.20 3.74
CA ALA A 57 24.45 10.03 3.59
C ALA A 57 23.26 10.29 2.67
N SER A 58 22.81 9.26 1.96
CA SER A 58 21.57 9.26 1.19
C SER A 58 20.61 8.17 1.67
N PHE A 59 19.32 8.51 1.66
CA PHE A 59 18.21 7.58 1.93
C PHE A 59 17.33 7.54 0.68
N GLN A 60 17.47 6.48 -0.12
CA GLN A 60 16.85 6.39 -1.45
C GLN A 60 15.64 5.45 -1.39
N ILE A 61 14.43 6.05 -1.32
CA ILE A 61 13.16 5.32 -1.16
C ILE A 61 12.55 5.10 -2.54
N GLN A 62 12.97 4.03 -3.20
CA GLN A 62 12.68 3.72 -4.60
C GLN A 62 12.73 2.19 -4.83
N LEU A 63 12.54 1.75 -6.08
CA LEU A 63 12.89 0.39 -6.46
C LEU A 63 14.41 0.22 -6.53
N PRO A 64 14.95 -0.98 -6.25
CA PRO A 64 16.40 -1.18 -6.21
C PRO A 64 17.15 -0.78 -7.49
N ASN A 65 16.55 -1.00 -8.66
CA ASN A 65 17.15 -0.63 -9.95
C ASN A 65 17.18 0.90 -10.21
N GLU A 66 16.56 1.70 -9.34
CA GLU A 66 16.54 3.16 -9.45
C GLU A 66 17.53 3.82 -8.49
N TRP A 67 18.20 3.05 -7.62
CA TRP A 67 19.18 3.59 -6.69
C TRP A 67 20.47 4.01 -7.37
N ASP A 68 21.03 5.12 -6.92
CA ASP A 68 22.34 5.63 -7.30
C ASP A 68 23.35 5.38 -6.16
N PRO A 69 24.28 4.43 -6.31
CA PRO A 69 25.27 4.12 -5.27
C PRO A 69 26.34 5.21 -5.11
N ASP A 70 26.38 6.21 -5.99
CA ASP A 70 27.35 7.29 -5.98
C ASP A 70 26.78 8.63 -5.48
N LEU A 71 25.51 8.66 -5.09
CA LEU A 71 24.79 9.88 -4.70
C LEU A 71 25.38 10.56 -3.44
N ALA A 72 25.83 9.77 -2.47
CA ALA A 72 26.41 10.25 -1.22
C ALA A 72 27.70 9.50 -0.87
N LYS A 73 28.35 9.85 0.24
CA LYS A 73 29.49 9.10 0.78
C LYS A 73 29.04 7.76 1.36
N TYR A 74 27.82 7.68 1.91
CA TYR A 74 27.17 6.50 2.43
C TYR A 74 25.75 6.40 1.89
N ASN A 75 25.39 5.30 1.24
CA ASN A 75 24.15 5.16 0.49
C ASN A 75 23.26 4.04 1.06
N VAL A 76 22.07 4.43 1.51
CA VAL A 76 21.06 3.52 2.05
C VAL A 76 19.93 3.38 1.06
N GLY A 77 19.74 2.18 0.51
CA GLY A 77 18.59 1.85 -0.32
C GLY A 77 17.41 1.40 0.56
N ILE A 78 16.24 1.96 0.32
CA ILE A 78 15.01 1.64 1.05
C ILE A 78 13.94 1.22 0.05
N THR A 79 13.38 0.00 0.22
CA THR A 79 12.34 -0.49 -0.67
C THR A 79 11.30 -1.34 0.04
N ALA A 80 10.04 -1.14 -0.29
CA ALA A 80 8.91 -1.97 0.17
C ALA A 80 8.52 -3.06 -0.85
N ALA A 81 9.12 -3.10 -2.04
CA ALA A 81 8.94 -4.22 -2.94
C ALA A 81 9.56 -5.47 -2.28
N VAL A 82 8.89 -6.56 -2.19
CA VAL A 82 8.37 -7.42 -3.21
C VAL A 82 6.99 -7.99 -2.83
N GLU A 83 6.12 -8.16 -3.83
CA GLU A 83 4.80 -8.77 -3.65
C GLU A 83 4.71 -10.20 -4.25
N THR A 84 5.86 -10.82 -4.55
CA THR A 84 5.99 -12.17 -5.09
C THR A 84 7.03 -12.97 -4.28
N ASP A 85 7.15 -14.27 -4.56
CA ASP A 85 8.09 -15.16 -3.87
C ASP A 85 9.55 -14.99 -4.31
N LYS A 86 9.80 -14.23 -5.38
CA LYS A 86 11.14 -13.87 -5.89
C LYS A 86 11.13 -12.47 -6.49
N CYS A 87 12.25 -11.79 -6.47
CA CYS A 87 12.44 -10.50 -7.12
C CYS A 87 13.28 -10.64 -8.40
N ASN A 88 13.31 -9.56 -9.18
CA ASN A 88 14.20 -9.44 -10.32
C ASN A 88 15.67 -9.60 -9.89
N PRO A 89 16.48 -10.47 -10.54
CA PRO A 89 17.91 -10.62 -10.24
C PRO A 89 18.72 -9.32 -10.32
N ASP A 90 18.34 -8.37 -11.17
CA ASP A 90 18.97 -7.06 -11.26
C ASP A 90 18.85 -6.28 -9.93
N TRP A 91 17.79 -6.53 -9.16
CA TRP A 91 17.62 -5.93 -7.85
C TRP A 91 18.63 -6.44 -6.83
N VAL A 92 18.99 -7.73 -6.90
CA VAL A 92 20.08 -8.30 -6.08
C VAL A 92 21.40 -7.59 -6.39
N THR A 93 21.67 -7.37 -7.67
CA THR A 93 22.86 -6.63 -8.13
C THR A 93 22.86 -5.19 -7.64
N ALA A 94 21.72 -4.52 -7.69
CA ALA A 94 21.55 -3.15 -7.21
C ALA A 94 21.71 -3.05 -5.67
N CYS A 95 21.12 -3.98 -4.92
CA CYS A 95 21.30 -4.08 -3.47
C CYS A 95 22.78 -4.15 -3.09
N ASN A 96 23.55 -4.99 -3.78
CA ASN A 96 24.97 -5.20 -3.49
C ASN A 96 25.87 -3.98 -3.80
N LYS A 97 25.34 -2.94 -4.44
CA LYS A 97 26.06 -1.67 -4.67
C LYS A 97 25.83 -0.64 -3.57
N MET A 98 24.85 -0.88 -2.69
CA MET A 98 24.52 0.03 -1.60
C MET A 98 25.36 -0.32 -0.37
N ASP A 99 25.58 0.65 0.54
CA ASP A 99 26.23 0.42 1.83
C ASP A 99 25.30 -0.30 2.81
N LYS A 100 23.99 -0.05 2.73
CA LYS A 100 22.93 -0.72 3.49
C LYS A 100 21.65 -0.81 2.66
N VAL A 101 20.84 -1.82 2.95
CA VAL A 101 19.49 -1.94 2.41
C VAL A 101 18.49 -2.06 3.57
N VAL A 102 17.44 -1.28 3.52
CA VAL A 102 16.34 -1.30 4.50
C VAL A 102 15.07 -1.77 3.81
N VAL A 103 14.38 -2.69 4.44
CA VAL A 103 13.09 -3.23 3.97
C VAL A 103 12.06 -3.24 5.12
N PRO A 104 10.75 -3.14 4.83
CA PRO A 104 9.74 -3.00 5.88
C PRO A 104 9.34 -4.32 6.53
N SER A 105 9.68 -5.47 5.91
CA SER A 105 9.22 -6.77 6.39
C SER A 105 10.26 -7.88 6.27
N LEU A 106 10.10 -8.89 7.12
CA LEU A 106 10.85 -10.14 7.00
C LEU A 106 10.56 -10.87 5.69
N HIS A 107 9.35 -10.72 5.16
CA HIS A 107 8.99 -11.26 3.86
C HIS A 107 9.90 -10.68 2.78
N THR A 108 9.96 -9.35 2.65
CA THR A 108 10.79 -8.67 1.65
C THR A 108 12.26 -9.06 1.80
N LYS A 109 12.80 -9.10 3.04
CA LYS A 109 14.17 -9.55 3.30
C LYS A 109 14.41 -10.96 2.77
N LYS A 110 13.56 -11.91 3.15
CA LYS A 110 13.68 -13.32 2.72
C LYS A 110 13.60 -13.47 1.19
N VAL A 111 12.72 -12.72 0.54
CA VAL A 111 12.58 -12.77 -0.92
C VAL A 111 13.84 -12.25 -1.61
N LEU A 112 14.41 -11.14 -1.16
CA LEU A 112 15.66 -10.62 -1.70
C LEU A 112 16.81 -11.63 -1.52
N GLU A 113 16.97 -12.17 -0.31
CA GLU A 113 18.01 -13.17 0.01
C GLU A 113 17.84 -14.47 -0.78
N ALA A 114 16.61 -14.91 -1.05
CA ALA A 114 16.31 -16.12 -1.81
C ALA A 114 16.43 -15.92 -3.34
N SER A 115 16.50 -14.68 -3.81
CA SER A 115 16.54 -14.36 -5.26
C SER A 115 17.95 -14.28 -5.83
N GLY A 116 19.00 -14.31 -4.98
CA GLY A 116 20.39 -14.30 -5.44
C GLY A 116 21.40 -14.12 -4.30
N ASP A 117 22.67 -13.92 -4.66
CA ASP A 117 23.78 -13.76 -3.72
C ASP A 117 23.82 -12.33 -3.15
N ILE A 118 23.06 -12.08 -2.10
CA ILE A 118 23.06 -10.82 -1.35
C ILE A 118 24.31 -10.76 -0.45
N LYS A 119 25.13 -9.72 -0.64
CA LYS A 119 26.35 -9.45 0.14
C LYS A 119 26.19 -8.27 1.11
N VAL A 120 25.28 -7.35 0.76
CA VAL A 120 24.96 -6.20 1.61
C VAL A 120 24.11 -6.64 2.80
N GLU A 121 24.27 -5.97 3.92
CA GLU A 121 23.38 -6.18 5.08
C GLU A 121 21.98 -5.63 4.78
N ILE A 122 20.95 -6.49 4.90
CA ILE A 122 19.54 -6.10 4.83
C ILE A 122 18.98 -5.97 6.24
N ILE A 123 18.54 -4.76 6.59
CA ILE A 123 17.92 -4.43 7.87
C ILE A 123 16.41 -4.36 7.68
N VAL A 124 15.67 -5.00 8.59
CA VAL A 124 14.19 -4.87 8.61
C VAL A 124 13.83 -3.73 9.56
N ILE A 125 13.21 -2.69 9.00
CA ILE A 125 12.63 -1.57 9.75
C ILE A 125 11.17 -1.45 9.31
N PRO A 126 10.21 -1.81 10.16
CA PRO A 126 8.79 -1.73 9.85
C PRO A 126 8.37 -0.31 9.47
N GLU A 127 7.42 -0.19 8.53
CA GLU A 127 6.74 1.08 8.29
C GLU A 127 5.85 1.43 9.49
N SER A 128 5.62 2.71 9.70
CA SER A 128 4.75 3.21 10.75
C SER A 128 3.43 3.73 10.17
N PHE A 129 2.43 3.89 11.01
CA PHE A 129 1.20 4.62 10.75
C PHE A 129 1.24 6.01 11.39
N TYR A 130 0.29 6.87 11.08
CA TYR A 130 0.18 8.20 11.71
C TYR A 130 -0.36 8.06 13.14
N GLU A 131 0.16 8.87 14.07
CA GLU A 131 -0.22 8.84 15.47
C GLU A 131 -1.74 8.95 15.71
N CYS A 132 -2.44 9.70 14.86
CA CYS A 132 -3.89 9.80 14.92
C CYS A 132 -4.61 8.44 14.84
N MET A 133 -4.01 7.40 14.24
CA MET A 133 -4.67 6.09 14.13
C MET A 133 -4.95 5.44 15.49
N GLU A 134 -4.17 5.76 16.52
CA GLU A 134 -4.38 5.29 17.90
C GLU A 134 -5.16 6.29 18.75
N ASP A 135 -5.39 7.51 18.25
CA ASP A 135 -6.06 8.58 18.99
C ASP A 135 -7.60 8.40 18.90
N SER A 136 -8.22 8.03 20.00
CA SER A 136 -9.68 7.92 20.08
C SER A 136 -10.39 9.28 20.21
N SER A 137 -9.65 10.37 20.37
CA SER A 137 -10.21 11.72 20.53
C SER A 137 -10.48 12.44 19.21
N ASN A 138 -10.23 11.79 18.05
CA ASN A 138 -10.48 12.38 16.74
C ASN A 138 -11.96 12.78 16.58
N GLU A 139 -12.21 14.06 16.42
CA GLU A 139 -13.56 14.62 16.23
C GLU A 139 -14.00 14.61 14.75
N ILE A 140 -13.05 14.34 13.82
CA ILE A 140 -13.36 14.30 12.39
C ILE A 140 -14.14 13.04 12.07
N LYS A 141 -15.37 13.23 11.61
CA LYS A 141 -16.25 12.13 11.17
C LYS A 141 -16.70 12.40 9.74
N LEU A 142 -16.27 11.52 8.84
CA LEU A 142 -16.81 11.54 7.48
C LEU A 142 -18.21 10.94 7.48
N ASP A 143 -19.18 11.69 6.92
CA ASP A 143 -20.49 11.14 6.61
C ASP A 143 -20.38 10.31 5.32
N LEU A 144 -20.37 9.00 5.49
CA LEU A 144 -20.28 8.05 4.37
C LEU A 144 -21.67 7.73 3.78
N ASP A 145 -22.76 8.29 4.36
CA ASP A 145 -24.17 8.05 3.96
C ASP A 145 -24.50 6.54 3.77
N LEU A 146 -23.97 5.69 4.68
CA LEU A 146 -24.18 4.25 4.63
C LEU A 146 -25.64 3.90 5.04
N LYS A 147 -26.34 3.23 4.13
CA LYS A 147 -27.73 2.78 4.35
C LYS A 147 -27.81 1.35 4.92
N THR A 148 -26.67 0.70 5.09
CA THR A 148 -26.47 -0.62 5.67
C THR A 148 -25.73 -0.49 6.99
N ASP A 149 -26.01 -1.38 7.95
CA ASP A 149 -25.44 -1.28 9.30
C ASP A 149 -24.26 -2.23 9.52
N PHE A 150 -24.04 -3.17 8.58
CA PHE A 150 -22.89 -4.05 8.57
C PHE A 150 -22.12 -3.90 7.26
N ASN A 151 -20.97 -3.24 7.27
CA ASN A 151 -20.21 -3.00 6.05
C ASN A 151 -18.80 -3.56 6.14
N PHE A 152 -18.35 -4.22 5.06
CA PHE A 152 -16.96 -4.54 4.85
C PHE A 152 -16.26 -3.40 4.14
N LEU A 153 -15.02 -3.09 4.54
CA LEU A 153 -14.16 -2.13 3.88
C LEU A 153 -13.15 -2.87 3.00
N ILE A 154 -12.99 -2.42 1.77
CA ILE A 154 -11.95 -2.88 0.84
C ILE A 154 -11.13 -1.68 0.36
N PHE A 155 -9.81 -1.74 0.49
CA PHE A 155 -8.93 -0.82 -0.22
C PHE A 155 -8.63 -1.40 -1.60
N GLY A 156 -9.48 -1.03 -2.57
CA GLY A 156 -9.44 -1.52 -3.93
C GLY A 156 -8.67 -0.57 -4.85
N GLN A 157 -7.54 -1.02 -5.35
CA GLN A 157 -6.88 -0.41 -6.49
C GLN A 157 -6.79 -1.49 -7.56
N LEU A 158 -7.50 -1.31 -8.66
CA LEU A 158 -7.41 -2.25 -9.77
C LEU A 158 -6.02 -2.12 -10.41
N THR A 159 -5.15 -3.08 -10.12
CA THR A 159 -3.73 -3.04 -10.49
C THR A 159 -3.39 -3.89 -11.71
N GLY A 160 -4.37 -4.64 -12.22
CA GLY A 160 -4.22 -5.53 -13.36
C GLY A 160 -5.18 -5.21 -14.51
N SER A 161 -4.90 -5.77 -15.68
CA SER A 161 -5.75 -5.65 -16.87
C SER A 161 -6.95 -6.62 -16.86
N ASN A 162 -6.94 -7.61 -15.98
CA ASN A 162 -7.99 -8.60 -15.79
C ASN A 162 -7.96 -9.12 -14.32
N PRO A 163 -9.01 -9.83 -13.86
CA PRO A 163 -9.09 -10.34 -12.49
C PRO A 163 -7.88 -11.18 -12.03
N PHE A 164 -7.29 -11.96 -12.92
CA PHE A 164 -6.16 -12.84 -12.60
C PHE A 164 -4.83 -12.11 -12.52
N SER A 165 -4.74 -10.90 -13.05
CA SER A 165 -3.54 -10.06 -12.99
C SER A 165 -3.63 -8.94 -11.94
N ASP A 166 -4.76 -8.82 -11.24
CA ASP A 166 -4.95 -7.83 -10.18
C ASP A 166 -4.32 -8.31 -8.87
N ARG A 167 -3.19 -7.71 -8.47
CA ARG A 167 -2.49 -8.04 -7.23
C ARG A 167 -3.36 -7.85 -5.98
N LYS A 168 -4.22 -6.84 -5.98
CA LYS A 168 -5.14 -6.60 -4.84
C LYS A 168 -6.31 -7.59 -4.78
N ASN A 169 -6.51 -8.35 -5.85
CA ASN A 169 -7.53 -9.38 -5.94
C ASN A 169 -8.95 -8.86 -5.67
N THR A 170 -9.21 -7.64 -6.08
CA THR A 170 -10.46 -6.92 -5.78
C THR A 170 -11.68 -7.60 -6.38
N PHE A 171 -11.53 -8.13 -7.62
CA PHE A 171 -12.63 -8.83 -8.31
C PHE A 171 -13.12 -10.04 -7.52
N PHE A 172 -12.20 -10.94 -7.13
CA PHE A 172 -12.58 -12.14 -6.39
C PHE A 172 -13.05 -11.83 -4.97
N ALA A 173 -12.44 -10.86 -4.29
CA ALA A 173 -12.93 -10.41 -2.99
C ALA A 173 -14.39 -9.92 -3.07
N LEU A 174 -14.75 -9.16 -4.11
CA LEU A 174 -16.14 -8.75 -4.34
C LEU A 174 -17.02 -9.96 -4.69
N LYS A 175 -16.53 -10.87 -5.54
CA LYS A 175 -17.28 -12.06 -5.94
C LYS A 175 -17.71 -12.87 -4.71
N TRP A 176 -16.77 -13.23 -3.85
CA TRP A 176 -17.06 -14.02 -2.64
C TRP A 176 -18.01 -13.31 -1.68
N LEU A 177 -17.81 -12.01 -1.45
CA LEU A 177 -18.74 -11.24 -0.61
C LEU A 177 -20.15 -11.12 -1.23
N PHE A 178 -20.25 -11.01 -2.55
CA PHE A 178 -21.54 -10.96 -3.24
C PHE A 178 -22.25 -12.30 -3.24
N GLU A 179 -21.52 -13.39 -3.28
CA GLU A 179 -22.10 -14.75 -3.23
C GLU A 179 -22.59 -15.08 -1.84
N GLU A 180 -21.79 -14.78 -0.81
CA GLU A 180 -22.13 -15.06 0.58
C GLU A 180 -23.30 -14.20 1.09
N PHE A 181 -23.32 -12.91 0.78
CA PHE A 181 -24.30 -11.96 1.30
C PHE A 181 -25.32 -11.51 0.24
N ALA A 182 -25.58 -12.34 -0.80
CA ALA A 182 -26.42 -11.97 -1.94
C ALA A 182 -27.79 -11.42 -1.57
N GLU A 183 -28.44 -12.01 -0.59
CA GLU A 183 -29.82 -11.70 -0.16
C GLU A 183 -29.86 -10.89 1.14
N ASP A 184 -28.73 -10.46 1.67
CA ASP A 184 -28.65 -9.73 2.92
C ASP A 184 -28.70 -8.20 2.68
N GLU A 185 -29.85 -7.61 2.96
CA GLU A 185 -30.09 -6.18 2.75
C GLU A 185 -29.36 -5.28 3.75
N ASP A 186 -28.91 -5.83 4.89
CA ASP A 186 -28.20 -5.10 5.95
C ASP A 186 -26.69 -5.04 5.71
N VAL A 187 -26.17 -5.87 4.79
CA VAL A 187 -24.75 -5.91 4.45
C VAL A 187 -24.42 -4.95 3.30
N GLY A 188 -23.30 -4.27 3.43
CA GLY A 188 -22.74 -3.40 2.40
C GLY A 188 -21.23 -3.56 2.25
N ILE A 189 -20.70 -3.05 1.14
CA ILE A 189 -19.28 -3.06 0.85
C ILE A 189 -18.83 -1.64 0.51
N VAL A 190 -17.89 -1.12 1.29
CA VAL A 190 -17.27 0.18 1.06
C VAL A 190 -15.95 -0.03 0.33
N ILE A 191 -15.84 0.43 -0.90
CA ILE A 191 -14.61 0.38 -1.68
C ILE A 191 -13.92 1.73 -1.58
N LYS A 192 -12.82 1.78 -0.82
CA LYS A 192 -11.93 2.94 -0.79
C LYS A 192 -10.92 2.81 -1.89
N THR A 193 -10.95 3.76 -2.81
CA THR A 193 -10.04 3.74 -3.97
C THR A 193 -9.65 5.15 -4.38
N ASN A 194 -8.59 5.22 -5.17
CA ASN A 194 -8.25 6.45 -5.84
C ASN A 194 -7.62 6.12 -7.22
N SER A 195 -7.77 7.02 -8.18
CA SER A 195 -7.15 6.90 -9.49
C SER A 195 -6.81 8.27 -10.05
N GLY A 196 -5.83 8.33 -10.94
CA GLY A 196 -5.39 9.55 -11.57
C GLY A 196 -4.96 10.62 -10.57
N GLN A 197 -5.37 11.84 -10.81
CA GLN A 197 -5.06 13.01 -9.99
C GLN A 197 -6.22 13.44 -9.07
N ASN A 198 -7.17 12.55 -8.80
CA ASN A 198 -8.34 12.79 -7.96
C ASN A 198 -9.27 13.92 -8.47
N THR A 199 -9.27 14.17 -9.77
CA THR A 199 -10.19 15.14 -10.37
C THR A 199 -11.63 14.59 -10.45
N THR A 200 -12.59 15.47 -10.68
CA THR A 200 -13.98 15.06 -10.94
C THR A 200 -14.10 14.10 -12.14
N LYS A 201 -13.21 14.24 -13.14
CA LYS A 201 -13.17 13.34 -14.30
C LYS A 201 -12.68 11.95 -13.89
N ASP A 202 -11.61 11.88 -13.10
CA ASP A 202 -11.07 10.62 -12.56
C ASP A 202 -12.11 9.91 -11.70
N ARG A 203 -12.80 10.66 -10.84
CA ARG A 203 -13.89 10.13 -10.02
C ARG A 203 -14.98 9.49 -10.88
N LYS A 204 -15.47 10.19 -11.91
CA LYS A 204 -16.50 9.65 -12.80
C LYS A 204 -16.03 8.39 -13.53
N ALA A 205 -14.79 8.37 -14.02
CA ALA A 205 -14.20 7.20 -14.66
C ALA A 205 -14.08 6.01 -13.70
N THR A 206 -13.62 6.25 -12.46
CA THR A 206 -13.53 5.22 -11.43
C THR A 206 -14.89 4.64 -11.06
N PHE A 207 -15.92 5.49 -10.92
CA PHE A 207 -17.29 5.03 -10.65
C PHE A 207 -17.83 4.17 -11.79
N ALA A 208 -17.61 4.57 -13.05
CA ALA A 208 -18.03 3.77 -14.20
C ALA A 208 -17.32 2.40 -14.23
N MET A 209 -16.01 2.39 -13.97
CA MET A 209 -15.20 1.17 -13.94
C MET A 209 -15.64 0.22 -12.80
N ILE A 210 -15.85 0.73 -11.59
CA ILE A 210 -16.32 -0.10 -10.45
C ILE A 210 -17.74 -0.61 -10.72
N ASN A 211 -18.63 0.20 -11.25
CA ASN A 211 -19.99 -0.25 -11.61
C ASN A 211 -19.95 -1.36 -12.66
N GLN A 212 -19.08 -1.23 -13.67
CA GLN A 212 -18.89 -2.30 -14.65
C GLN A 212 -18.36 -3.57 -13.97
N LEU A 213 -17.35 -3.45 -13.12
CA LEU A 213 -16.79 -4.57 -12.35
C LEU A 213 -17.86 -5.29 -11.51
N VAL A 214 -18.69 -4.54 -10.78
CA VAL A 214 -19.80 -5.09 -9.99
C VAL A 214 -20.74 -5.92 -10.85
N HIS A 215 -21.12 -5.41 -12.04
CA HIS A 215 -21.98 -6.15 -12.96
C HIS A 215 -21.31 -7.38 -13.59
N GLU A 216 -19.98 -7.35 -13.79
CA GLU A 216 -19.21 -8.50 -14.27
C GLU A 216 -19.08 -9.57 -13.20
N VAL A 217 -18.94 -9.17 -11.94
CA VAL A 217 -18.84 -10.08 -10.79
C VAL A 217 -20.14 -10.85 -10.58
N ARG A 218 -21.29 -10.15 -10.60
CA ARG A 218 -22.59 -10.79 -10.37
C ARG A 218 -23.74 -10.05 -11.07
N GLN A 219 -24.57 -10.83 -11.77
CA GLN A 219 -25.88 -10.41 -12.26
C GLN A 219 -26.95 -11.00 -11.37
N GLY A 220 -27.59 -10.20 -10.55
CA GLY A 220 -28.58 -10.63 -9.60
C GLY A 220 -28.47 -9.84 -8.30
N PRO A 221 -29.11 -10.27 -7.20
CA PRO A 221 -28.99 -9.57 -5.95
C PRO A 221 -27.54 -9.64 -5.43
N TYR A 222 -27.08 -8.54 -4.87
CA TYR A 222 -25.77 -8.41 -4.21
C TYR A 222 -25.85 -7.30 -3.15
N PRO A 223 -24.95 -7.30 -2.14
CA PRO A 223 -24.88 -6.25 -1.12
C PRO A 223 -24.69 -4.86 -1.71
N LYS A 224 -25.16 -3.84 -1.02
CA LYS A 224 -24.96 -2.45 -1.46
C LYS A 224 -23.48 -2.11 -1.55
N VAL A 225 -23.07 -1.49 -2.67
CA VAL A 225 -21.69 -1.06 -2.88
C VAL A 225 -21.59 0.46 -2.78
N TYR A 226 -20.70 0.92 -1.92
CA TYR A 226 -20.38 2.33 -1.70
C TYR A 226 -18.96 2.60 -2.19
N ILE A 227 -18.75 3.68 -2.92
CA ILE A 227 -17.44 4.04 -3.48
C ILE A 227 -16.93 5.31 -2.82
N LEU A 228 -15.85 5.20 -2.07
CA LEU A 228 -15.14 6.31 -1.45
C LEU A 228 -13.90 6.62 -2.29
N HIS A 229 -14.01 7.59 -3.21
CA HIS A 229 -12.94 7.96 -4.14
C HIS A 229 -12.22 9.21 -3.70
N GLY A 230 -10.91 9.21 -3.78
CA GLY A 230 -10.05 10.37 -3.62
C GLY A 230 -9.03 10.19 -2.50
N ALA A 231 -8.12 11.17 -2.38
CA ALA A 231 -7.20 11.24 -1.26
C ALA A 231 -7.94 11.76 -0.03
N LEU A 232 -7.64 11.15 1.11
CA LEU A 232 -8.11 11.55 2.42
C LEU A 232 -6.92 11.91 3.29
N GLU A 233 -7.10 12.84 4.22
CA GLU A 233 -6.11 13.12 5.25
C GLU A 233 -6.06 11.98 6.28
N PRO A 234 -4.99 11.84 7.07
CA PRO A 234 -4.87 10.76 8.04
C PRO A 234 -6.06 10.64 9.00
N GLU A 235 -6.56 11.77 9.51
CA GLU A 235 -7.69 11.82 10.43
C GLU A 235 -9.01 11.43 9.75
N GLU A 236 -9.17 11.75 8.47
CA GLU A 236 -10.33 11.31 7.67
C GLU A 236 -10.29 9.79 7.44
N ILE A 237 -9.11 9.23 7.10
CA ILE A 237 -8.93 7.78 6.96
C ILE A 237 -9.20 7.07 8.29
N GLN A 238 -8.70 7.60 9.41
CA GLN A 238 -9.00 7.08 10.73
C GLN A 238 -10.51 7.03 10.97
N SER A 239 -11.25 8.11 10.63
CA SER A 239 -12.70 8.14 10.80
C SER A 239 -13.43 7.08 9.96
N VAL A 240 -12.87 6.65 8.83
CA VAL A 240 -13.39 5.52 8.05
C VAL A 240 -13.16 4.21 8.79
N TYR A 241 -11.96 3.96 9.30
CA TYR A 241 -11.67 2.73 10.07
C TYR A 241 -12.48 2.63 11.36
N GLN A 242 -12.74 3.76 12.03
CA GLN A 242 -13.49 3.82 13.29
C GLN A 242 -14.99 4.02 13.09
N ASN A 243 -15.49 4.03 11.85
CA ASN A 243 -16.93 4.14 11.60
C ASN A 243 -17.67 2.92 12.14
N GLU A 244 -18.64 3.15 13.04
CA GLU A 244 -19.36 2.08 13.72
C GLU A 244 -20.16 1.14 12.80
N LYS A 245 -20.46 1.56 11.57
CA LYS A 245 -21.11 0.72 10.55
C LYS A 245 -20.12 -0.09 9.73
N ILE A 246 -18.81 0.15 9.84
CA ILE A 246 -17.76 -0.64 9.20
C ILE A 246 -17.29 -1.69 10.20
N LYS A 247 -17.42 -2.97 9.85
CA LYS A 247 -17.20 -4.08 10.76
C LYS A 247 -15.91 -4.87 10.50
N GLY A 248 -15.27 -4.67 9.36
CA GLY A 248 -14.01 -5.32 9.06
C GLY A 248 -13.39 -4.81 7.77
N LEU A 249 -12.07 -4.84 7.71
CA LEU A 249 -11.29 -4.66 6.49
C LEU A 249 -11.03 -6.02 5.85
N VAL A 250 -11.40 -6.16 4.57
CA VAL A 250 -11.14 -7.37 3.77
C VAL A 250 -10.03 -7.09 2.77
N SER A 251 -8.99 -7.93 2.78
CA SER A 251 -7.86 -7.85 1.87
C SER A 251 -7.46 -9.24 1.38
N ALA A 252 -8.04 -9.68 0.28
CA ALA A 252 -7.66 -10.93 -0.39
C ALA A 252 -6.41 -10.75 -1.28
N THR A 253 -5.50 -9.87 -0.89
CA THR A 253 -4.32 -9.50 -1.67
C THR A 253 -3.44 -10.71 -1.98
N ARG A 254 -2.88 -10.74 -3.18
CA ARG A 254 -1.96 -11.77 -3.63
C ARG A 254 -0.53 -11.56 -3.11
N GLY A 255 -0.25 -10.39 -2.54
CA GLY A 255 1.03 -10.07 -1.91
C GLY A 255 1.16 -8.59 -1.57
N GLU A 256 1.82 -8.32 -0.47
CA GLU A 256 2.16 -6.99 0.04
C GLU A 256 3.62 -6.96 0.49
N GLY A 257 4.34 -5.91 0.16
CA GLY A 257 5.65 -5.67 0.75
C GLY A 257 5.55 -5.40 2.26
N TYR A 258 4.50 -4.66 2.66
CA TYR A 258 4.17 -4.41 4.07
C TYR A 258 2.66 -4.40 4.34
N GLY A 259 1.88 -3.54 3.68
CA GLY A 259 0.42 -3.50 3.81
C GLY A 259 -0.10 -2.41 4.75
N LEU A 260 0.27 -1.16 4.52
CA LEU A 260 -0.15 -0.02 5.36
C LEU A 260 -1.64 0.05 5.68
N PRO A 261 -2.59 -0.15 4.73
CA PRO A 261 -4.01 -0.12 5.07
C PRO A 261 -4.44 -1.18 6.09
N LEU A 262 -3.77 -2.35 6.11
CA LEU A 262 -4.04 -3.39 7.10
C LEU A 262 -3.47 -3.01 8.46
N LEU A 263 -2.28 -2.39 8.48
CA LEU A 263 -1.67 -1.91 9.71
C LEU A 263 -2.51 -0.79 10.35
N GLU A 264 -2.93 0.19 9.55
CA GLU A 264 -3.77 1.31 10.00
C GLU A 264 -5.13 0.83 10.52
N ALA A 265 -5.77 -0.10 9.82
CA ALA A 265 -7.02 -0.72 10.28
C ALA A 265 -6.85 -1.43 11.63
N ALA A 266 -5.77 -2.20 11.78
CA ALA A 266 -5.46 -2.90 13.03
C ALA A 266 -5.16 -1.92 14.17
N ALA A 267 -4.44 -0.83 13.91
CA ALA A 267 -4.16 0.23 14.89
C ALA A 267 -5.45 0.94 15.35
N CYS A 268 -6.41 1.14 14.43
CA CYS A 268 -7.74 1.67 14.75
C CYS A 268 -8.69 0.66 15.44
N GLY A 269 -8.24 -0.59 15.67
CA GLY A 269 -9.05 -1.63 16.27
C GLY A 269 -10.10 -2.27 15.34
N LEU A 270 -10.07 -1.98 14.04
CA LEU A 270 -10.95 -2.59 13.05
C LEU A 270 -10.52 -4.04 12.78
N PRO A 271 -11.43 -5.04 12.88
CA PRO A 271 -11.12 -6.41 12.51
C PRO A 271 -10.56 -6.53 11.08
N VAL A 272 -9.48 -7.30 10.92
CA VAL A 272 -8.82 -7.52 9.63
C VAL A 272 -9.02 -8.95 9.16
N LEU A 273 -9.43 -9.11 7.90
CA LEU A 273 -9.53 -10.37 7.18
C LEU A 273 -8.52 -10.30 6.03
N ALA A 274 -7.50 -11.14 6.03
CA ALA A 274 -6.40 -11.02 5.07
C ALA A 274 -5.81 -12.38 4.66
N THR A 275 -5.18 -12.41 3.48
CA THR A 275 -4.42 -13.57 3.00
C THR A 275 -3.30 -13.93 3.99
N ASN A 276 -3.13 -15.20 4.33
CA ASN A 276 -2.10 -15.65 5.28
C ASN A 276 -0.70 -15.74 4.62
N TRP A 277 -0.33 -14.72 3.83
CA TRP A 277 0.95 -14.68 3.13
C TRP A 277 1.44 -13.25 2.91
N SER A 278 2.76 -13.04 2.95
CA SER A 278 3.53 -11.83 2.65
C SER A 278 3.74 -10.85 3.80
N GLY A 279 4.16 -9.61 3.49
CA GLY A 279 4.75 -8.67 4.46
C GLY A 279 3.82 -8.22 5.59
N HIS A 280 2.51 -8.19 5.37
CA HIS A 280 1.56 -7.80 6.42
C HIS A 280 1.46 -8.80 7.59
N LEU A 281 1.99 -10.00 7.41
CA LEU A 281 2.03 -10.97 8.51
C LEU A 281 3.00 -10.59 9.62
N ASP A 282 3.97 -9.74 9.34
CA ASP A 282 4.95 -9.31 10.35
C ASP A 282 4.28 -8.58 11.53
N PHE A 283 3.18 -7.88 11.27
CA PHE A 283 2.42 -7.21 12.34
C PHE A 283 1.10 -7.91 12.67
N LEU A 284 0.37 -8.48 11.72
CA LEU A 284 -0.92 -9.14 12.00
C LEU A 284 -0.78 -10.35 12.91
N LYS A 285 0.33 -11.08 12.83
CA LYS A 285 0.61 -12.22 13.73
C LYS A 285 0.86 -11.84 15.18
N ASN A 286 1.09 -10.57 15.48
CA ASN A 286 1.20 -10.06 16.84
C ASN A 286 -0.18 -9.89 17.53
N GLY A 287 -1.27 -9.97 16.75
CA GLY A 287 -2.64 -9.86 17.22
C GLY A 287 -3.53 -10.99 16.71
N LYS A 288 -4.82 -10.72 16.66
CA LYS A 288 -5.82 -11.63 16.09
C LYS A 288 -6.34 -11.05 14.78
N PHE A 289 -6.32 -11.85 13.73
CA PHE A 289 -6.96 -11.54 12.46
C PHE A 289 -7.59 -12.80 11.87
N ILE A 290 -8.50 -12.65 10.93
CA ILE A 290 -9.09 -13.76 10.19
C ILE A 290 -8.22 -13.99 8.96
N SER A 291 -7.60 -15.16 8.86
CA SER A 291 -6.71 -15.51 7.77
C SER A 291 -7.45 -16.27 6.67
N PHE A 292 -7.17 -15.90 5.41
CA PHE A 292 -7.54 -16.68 4.25
C PHE A 292 -6.41 -17.67 3.92
N ASP A 293 -6.75 -18.92 3.70
CA ASP A 293 -5.82 -19.92 3.18
C ASP A 293 -5.47 -19.61 1.71
N TYR A 294 -4.33 -20.06 1.27
CA TYR A 294 -3.81 -19.73 -0.05
C TYR A 294 -2.93 -20.84 -0.63
N LYS A 295 -2.75 -20.78 -1.96
CA LYS A 295 -1.71 -21.52 -2.68
C LYS A 295 -0.79 -20.54 -3.40
N LEU A 296 0.49 -20.87 -3.51
CA LEU A 296 1.40 -20.09 -4.35
C LEU A 296 1.27 -20.54 -5.80
N GLU A 297 0.70 -19.67 -6.62
CA GLU A 297 0.50 -19.89 -8.04
C GLU A 297 1.37 -18.93 -8.89
N PRO A 298 1.81 -19.37 -10.09
CA PRO A 298 2.50 -18.49 -11.00
C PRO A 298 1.70 -17.23 -11.29
N ILE A 299 2.36 -16.07 -11.32
CA ILE A 299 1.70 -14.83 -11.73
C ILE A 299 1.16 -14.97 -13.15
N HIS A 300 -0.01 -14.37 -13.40
CA HIS A 300 -0.62 -14.39 -14.73
C HIS A 300 0.28 -13.66 -15.74
N GLU A 301 0.42 -14.19 -16.96
CA GLU A 301 1.31 -13.66 -17.99
C GLU A 301 1.07 -12.18 -18.31
N SER A 302 -0.19 -11.73 -18.28
CA SER A 302 -0.54 -10.31 -18.52
C SER A 302 -0.06 -9.37 -17.40
N ARG A 303 0.44 -9.89 -16.27
CA ARG A 303 1.03 -9.09 -15.19
C ARG A 303 2.55 -8.97 -15.33
N VAL A 304 3.17 -9.84 -16.09
CA VAL A 304 4.63 -9.85 -16.30
C VAL A 304 5.04 -8.57 -17.05
N ASP A 305 5.86 -7.75 -16.41
CA ASP A 305 6.39 -6.52 -16.97
C ASP A 305 7.93 -6.57 -17.18
N ASN A 306 8.55 -7.69 -16.78
CA ASN A 306 10.00 -7.94 -16.82
C ASN A 306 10.85 -6.95 -15.98
N SER A 307 10.24 -6.14 -15.17
CA SER A 307 10.90 -5.19 -14.26
C SER A 307 10.59 -5.53 -12.80
N ILE A 308 9.34 -5.36 -12.40
CA ILE A 308 8.86 -5.66 -11.05
C ILE A 308 8.39 -7.11 -10.99
N PHE A 309 7.53 -7.50 -11.93
CA PHE A 309 6.94 -8.82 -12.04
C PHE A 309 7.61 -9.60 -13.17
N ILE A 310 8.45 -10.56 -12.80
CA ILE A 310 9.24 -11.34 -13.75
C ILE A 310 8.63 -12.73 -13.99
N PRO A 311 8.87 -13.37 -15.14
CA PRO A 311 8.36 -14.70 -15.43
C PRO A 311 8.80 -15.73 -14.39
N GLY A 312 7.89 -16.65 -14.02
CA GLY A 312 8.17 -17.75 -13.11
C GLY A 312 8.17 -17.39 -11.63
N THR A 313 7.81 -16.16 -11.27
CA THR A 313 7.50 -15.77 -9.89
C THR A 313 6.07 -16.15 -9.53
N ARG A 314 5.81 -16.33 -8.24
CA ARG A 314 4.52 -16.75 -7.70
C ARG A 314 4.03 -15.75 -6.66
N TRP A 315 2.74 -15.71 -6.50
CA TRP A 315 2.05 -14.99 -5.44
C TRP A 315 0.94 -15.85 -4.84
N ALA A 316 0.25 -15.36 -3.83
CA ALA A 316 -0.81 -16.10 -3.17
C ALA A 316 -2.12 -16.01 -3.97
N GLU A 317 -2.65 -17.15 -4.38
CA GLU A 317 -4.06 -17.29 -4.77
C GLU A 317 -4.83 -17.77 -3.55
N VAL A 318 -5.87 -17.03 -3.17
CA VAL A 318 -6.72 -17.37 -2.02
C VAL A 318 -7.60 -18.55 -2.39
N ASP A 319 -7.68 -19.55 -1.51
CA ASP A 319 -8.64 -20.65 -1.65
C ASP A 319 -10.07 -20.11 -1.39
N GLU A 320 -11.06 -20.55 -2.20
CA GLU A 320 -12.48 -20.18 -2.07
C GLU A 320 -13.10 -20.73 -0.79
#